data_a455b880eea0d16b64402a7647627647
#
_entry.id   a455b880eea0d16b64402a7647627647
#
_cell.length_a   1.000
_cell.length_b   1.000
_cell.length_c   1.000
_cell.angle_alpha   90.00
_cell.angle_beta   90.00
_cell.angle_gamma   90.00
#
_symmetry.space_group_name_H-M   'P 1'
#
loop_
_entity.id
_entity.type
_entity.pdbx_description
1 polymer ?
#
loop_
_entity_poly.entity_id
_entity_poly.type
_entity_poly.pdbx_seq_one_letter_code
_entity_poly.pdbx_strand_id
1 'polypeptide(L)'
;MKKKIFVTRKLLKENEEKLKELFEVTLNKDDKIYKPQEIIDGSKNFDGILSSVSDPISADTISKLSSSIKIIANGAVGFGNIDIKAAKEKGITVTNTPDVLTDATADIQILLLLGASRKAYEGRIAAETQSWKWSWDFLLGKQMSNKKLGILGMGRIGRAVAKRAKAFNMEIHYHNRSKLTSDLEDGAIYHKDLKSLFKQSEFLSINCPATPETTKLVNKETLSYLDENTVVGNAARGDI
;
A
#
# COMPACT_ATOMS: atom_id res chain seq x y z
N MET A 1 -8.56 12.81 -34.32
CA MET A 1 -8.14 13.72 -33.23
C MET A 1 -7.60 12.90 -32.06
N LYS A 2 -6.51 13.33 -31.43
CA LYS A 2 -6.03 12.71 -30.18
C LYS A 2 -7.03 12.96 -29.07
N LYS A 3 -7.19 11.98 -28.17
CA LYS A 3 -7.98 12.13 -26.95
C LYS A 3 -7.27 13.07 -25.98
N LYS A 4 -8.07 13.83 -25.19
CA LYS A 4 -7.56 14.83 -24.24
C LYS A 4 -7.49 14.23 -22.84
N ILE A 5 -6.33 14.30 -22.21
CA ILE A 5 -6.09 13.76 -20.86
C ILE A 5 -5.64 14.87 -19.91
N PHE A 6 -6.37 15.00 -18.81
CA PHE A 6 -5.99 15.85 -17.69
C PHE A 6 -5.17 15.06 -16.68
N VAL A 7 -3.94 15.50 -16.42
CA VAL A 7 -2.99 14.80 -15.53
C VAL A 7 -2.90 15.57 -14.21
N THR A 8 -3.25 14.92 -13.12
CA THR A 8 -3.39 15.57 -11.80
C THR A 8 -2.09 15.68 -11.02
N ARG A 9 -1.06 14.90 -11.38
CA ARG A 9 0.24 14.91 -10.69
C ARG A 9 1.36 14.96 -11.70
N LYS A 10 2.50 15.53 -11.29
CA LYS A 10 3.70 15.48 -12.10
C LYS A 10 4.19 14.04 -12.25
N LEU A 11 4.56 13.66 -13.45
CA LEU A 11 5.09 12.34 -13.76
C LEU A 11 6.60 12.41 -14.01
N LEU A 12 7.22 11.24 -14.17
CA LEU A 12 8.56 11.16 -14.68
C LEU A 12 8.58 11.70 -16.12
N LYS A 13 9.64 12.42 -16.50
CA LYS A 13 9.77 13.09 -17.80
C LYS A 13 9.48 12.16 -18.98
N GLU A 14 10.01 10.94 -18.94
CA GLU A 14 9.79 9.93 -19.97
C GLU A 14 8.31 9.57 -20.16
N ASN A 15 7.57 9.48 -19.04
CA ASN A 15 6.14 9.18 -19.08
C ASN A 15 5.32 10.35 -19.61
N GLU A 16 5.71 11.59 -19.28
CA GLU A 16 5.07 12.79 -19.82
C GLU A 16 5.31 12.92 -21.34
N GLU A 17 6.50 12.60 -21.82
CA GLU A 17 6.83 12.59 -23.26
C GLU A 17 5.99 11.53 -23.98
N LYS A 18 5.94 10.31 -23.47
CA LYS A 18 5.12 9.25 -24.03
C LYS A 18 3.63 9.59 -24.07
N LEU A 19 3.11 10.23 -23.02
CA LEU A 19 1.71 10.69 -23.01
C LEU A 19 1.45 11.73 -24.11
N LYS A 20 2.34 12.69 -24.33
CA LYS A 20 2.22 13.70 -25.40
C LYS A 20 2.26 13.11 -26.81
N GLU A 21 2.99 12.00 -26.99
CA GLU A 21 2.98 11.28 -28.26
C GLU A 21 1.59 10.67 -28.56
N LEU A 22 0.94 10.13 -27.54
CA LEU A 22 -0.31 9.37 -27.67
C LEU A 22 -1.57 10.25 -27.57
N PHE A 23 -1.52 11.29 -26.73
CA PHE A 23 -2.67 12.09 -26.34
C PHE A 23 -2.39 13.59 -26.43
N GLU A 24 -3.45 14.38 -26.42
CA GLU A 24 -3.39 15.81 -26.10
C GLU A 24 -3.46 15.94 -24.56
N VAL A 25 -2.39 16.40 -23.91
CA VAL A 25 -2.29 16.35 -22.46
C VAL A 25 -2.14 17.73 -21.83
N THR A 26 -2.82 17.94 -20.71
CA THR A 26 -2.49 19.02 -19.78
C THR A 26 -1.81 18.42 -18.57
N LEU A 27 -0.55 18.79 -18.35
CA LEU A 27 0.30 18.31 -17.29
C LEU A 27 0.27 19.25 -16.08
N ASN A 28 0.38 18.67 -14.89
CA ASN A 28 0.59 19.40 -13.65
C ASN A 28 2.10 19.64 -13.43
N LYS A 29 2.64 20.72 -14.04
CA LYS A 29 4.08 21.00 -14.05
C LYS A 29 4.67 21.27 -12.66
N ASP A 30 3.87 21.89 -11.77
CA ASP A 30 4.31 22.32 -10.44
C ASP A 30 4.04 21.26 -9.36
N ASP A 31 3.50 20.10 -9.74
CA ASP A 31 3.08 19.01 -8.85
C ASP A 31 2.15 19.48 -7.71
N LYS A 32 1.30 20.44 -7.99
CA LYS A 32 0.31 20.94 -7.03
C LYS A 32 -0.70 19.84 -6.70
N ILE A 33 -0.97 19.62 -5.42
CA ILE A 33 -2.07 18.75 -4.99
C ILE A 33 -3.38 19.48 -5.25
N TYR A 34 -4.16 18.98 -6.22
CA TYR A 34 -5.45 19.58 -6.57
C TYR A 34 -6.52 19.25 -5.54
N LYS A 35 -7.32 20.27 -5.22
CA LYS A 35 -8.57 20.10 -4.49
C LYS A 35 -9.65 19.54 -5.43
N PRO A 36 -10.74 18.94 -4.90
CA PRO A 36 -11.82 18.40 -5.73
C PRO A 36 -12.33 19.36 -6.79
N GLN A 37 -12.55 20.63 -6.42
CA GLN A 37 -13.06 21.65 -7.36
C GLN A 37 -12.06 21.94 -8.49
N GLU A 38 -10.75 21.92 -8.22
CA GLU A 38 -9.71 22.15 -9.23
C GLU A 38 -9.64 20.99 -10.23
N ILE A 39 -9.88 19.74 -9.77
CA ILE A 39 -10.01 18.57 -10.65
C ILE A 39 -11.24 18.70 -11.56
N ILE A 40 -12.37 19.10 -11.00
CA ILE A 40 -13.62 19.32 -11.75
C ILE A 40 -13.41 20.39 -12.82
N ASP A 41 -12.89 21.55 -12.44
CA ASP A 41 -12.74 22.69 -13.34
C ASP A 41 -11.66 22.44 -14.40
N GLY A 42 -10.54 21.84 -14.01
CA GLY A 42 -9.42 21.53 -14.90
C GLY A 42 -9.74 20.45 -15.94
N SER A 43 -10.67 19.55 -15.64
CA SER A 43 -11.01 18.43 -16.52
C SER A 43 -12.24 18.66 -17.42
N LYS A 44 -12.85 19.86 -17.43
CA LYS A 44 -14.13 20.14 -18.13
C LYS A 44 -14.16 19.76 -19.62
N ASN A 45 -13.06 19.90 -20.32
CA ASN A 45 -12.97 19.68 -21.77
C ASN A 45 -12.08 18.49 -22.13
N PHE A 46 -11.99 17.52 -21.24
CA PHE A 46 -11.14 16.34 -21.42
C PHE A 46 -11.97 15.07 -21.59
N ASP A 47 -11.34 14.04 -22.19
CA ASP A 47 -11.91 12.71 -22.35
C ASP A 47 -11.59 11.80 -21.16
N GLY A 48 -10.48 12.06 -20.45
CA GLY A 48 -10.04 11.25 -19.33
C GLY A 48 -9.16 12.02 -18.33
N ILE A 49 -9.06 11.43 -17.15
CA ILE A 49 -8.22 11.92 -16.05
C ILE A 49 -7.17 10.85 -15.73
N LEU A 50 -5.89 11.23 -15.69
CA LEU A 50 -4.83 10.43 -15.11
C LEU A 50 -4.60 10.93 -13.69
N SER A 51 -5.06 10.16 -12.71
CA SER A 51 -5.04 10.50 -11.29
C SER A 51 -4.00 9.70 -10.50
N SER A 52 -3.81 10.07 -9.25
CA SER A 52 -2.95 9.41 -8.28
C SER A 52 -3.71 9.15 -6.97
N VAL A 53 -3.13 8.37 -6.07
CA VAL A 53 -3.72 8.04 -4.75
C VAL A 53 -4.02 9.25 -3.87
N SER A 54 -3.38 10.39 -4.12
CA SER A 54 -3.58 11.63 -3.38
C SER A 54 -4.79 12.45 -3.84
N ASP A 55 -5.41 12.10 -4.97
CA ASP A 55 -6.49 12.88 -5.54
C ASP A 55 -7.84 12.46 -4.96
N PRO A 56 -8.56 13.35 -4.27
CA PRO A 56 -9.84 13.01 -3.65
C PRO A 56 -10.97 13.01 -4.68
N ILE A 57 -11.24 11.87 -5.30
CA ILE A 57 -12.29 11.70 -6.33
C ILE A 57 -13.51 11.01 -5.71
N SER A 58 -14.16 11.71 -4.79
CA SER A 58 -15.36 11.24 -4.10
C SER A 58 -16.60 11.18 -5.03
N ALA A 59 -17.71 10.63 -4.52
CA ALA A 59 -19.00 10.63 -5.22
C ALA A 59 -19.44 12.05 -5.61
N ASP A 60 -19.26 13.03 -4.72
CA ASP A 60 -19.57 14.43 -5.01
C ASP A 60 -18.69 14.98 -6.15
N THR A 61 -17.39 14.70 -6.13
CA THR A 61 -16.48 15.09 -7.22
C THR A 61 -16.93 14.48 -8.54
N ILE A 62 -17.18 13.17 -8.56
CA ILE A 62 -17.61 12.42 -9.75
C ILE A 62 -18.92 12.98 -10.30
N SER A 63 -19.89 13.27 -9.43
CA SER A 63 -21.19 13.83 -9.85
C SER A 63 -21.06 15.10 -10.67
N LYS A 64 -20.03 15.92 -10.37
CA LYS A 64 -19.77 17.24 -10.98
C LYS A 64 -18.82 17.18 -12.18
N LEU A 65 -18.14 16.03 -12.44
CA LEU A 65 -17.30 15.88 -13.62
C LEU A 65 -18.12 16.04 -14.92
N SER A 66 -17.48 16.58 -15.95
CA SER A 66 -18.09 16.70 -17.29
C SER A 66 -18.52 15.34 -17.83
N SER A 67 -19.61 15.30 -18.60
CA SER A 67 -20.07 14.11 -19.34
C SER A 67 -19.07 13.66 -20.43
N SER A 68 -18.11 14.51 -20.80
CA SER A 68 -17.00 14.16 -21.70
C SER A 68 -16.02 13.16 -21.08
N ILE A 69 -15.85 13.14 -19.73
CA ILE A 69 -14.97 12.21 -19.06
C ILE A 69 -15.52 10.78 -19.17
N LYS A 70 -14.72 9.89 -19.78
CA LYS A 70 -15.05 8.47 -19.97
C LYS A 70 -14.19 7.53 -19.14
N ILE A 71 -13.03 8.01 -18.69
CA ILE A 71 -12.06 7.19 -17.95
C ILE A 71 -11.36 7.99 -16.89
N ILE A 72 -11.15 7.36 -15.73
CA ILE A 72 -10.22 7.79 -14.69
C ILE A 72 -9.18 6.69 -14.56
N ALA A 73 -7.95 6.95 -15.04
CA ALA A 73 -6.81 6.06 -14.91
C ALA A 73 -6.05 6.41 -13.64
N ASN A 74 -6.14 5.56 -12.61
CA ASN A 74 -5.44 5.80 -11.35
C ASN A 74 -4.03 5.21 -11.39
N GLY A 75 -3.00 6.03 -11.33
CA GLY A 75 -1.59 5.64 -11.30
C GLY A 75 -1.20 5.02 -9.95
N ALA A 76 -1.94 4.04 -9.47
CA ALA A 76 -1.73 3.34 -8.22
C ALA A 76 -2.39 1.95 -8.21
N VAL A 77 -1.99 1.09 -7.28
CA VAL A 77 -2.65 -0.19 -7.01
C VAL A 77 -3.94 0.01 -6.23
N GLY A 78 -3.86 0.78 -5.14
CA GLY A 78 -5.03 1.15 -4.34
C GLY A 78 -5.88 2.19 -5.04
N PHE A 79 -7.18 2.11 -4.86
CA PHE A 79 -8.19 3.01 -5.47
C PHE A 79 -9.21 3.54 -4.44
N GLY A 80 -8.89 3.49 -3.15
CA GLY A 80 -9.77 4.01 -2.08
C GLY A 80 -10.01 5.53 -2.13
N ASN A 81 -9.24 6.24 -2.95
CA ASN A 81 -9.41 7.66 -3.23
C ASN A 81 -10.49 7.95 -4.28
N ILE A 82 -11.06 6.93 -4.95
CA ILE A 82 -12.06 7.06 -6.02
C ILE A 82 -13.33 6.32 -5.61
N ASP A 83 -14.47 6.95 -5.67
CA ASP A 83 -15.76 6.29 -5.48
C ASP A 83 -16.13 5.50 -6.75
N ILE A 84 -15.83 4.20 -6.72
CA ILE A 84 -16.05 3.31 -7.85
C ILE A 84 -17.52 3.16 -8.20
N LYS A 85 -18.42 3.19 -7.19
CA LYS A 85 -19.86 3.06 -7.41
C LYS A 85 -20.39 4.27 -8.17
N ALA A 86 -20.08 5.46 -7.71
CA ALA A 86 -20.45 6.70 -8.38
C ALA A 86 -19.88 6.80 -9.81
N ALA A 87 -18.63 6.38 -10.02
CA ALA A 87 -18.01 6.34 -11.35
C ALA A 87 -18.78 5.41 -12.29
N LYS A 88 -19.12 4.21 -11.83
CA LYS A 88 -19.89 3.23 -12.61
C LYS A 88 -21.30 3.75 -12.96
N GLU A 89 -22.00 4.36 -12.01
CA GLU A 89 -23.33 4.95 -12.21
C GLU A 89 -23.29 6.09 -13.24
N LYS A 90 -22.19 6.84 -13.28
CA LYS A 90 -21.96 7.93 -14.27
C LYS A 90 -21.42 7.42 -15.62
N GLY A 91 -21.16 6.13 -15.77
CA GLY A 91 -20.60 5.54 -16.99
C GLY A 91 -19.11 5.85 -17.20
N ILE A 92 -18.37 6.12 -16.12
CA ILE A 92 -16.94 6.38 -16.14
C ILE A 92 -16.19 5.09 -15.80
N THR A 93 -15.31 4.65 -16.70
CA THR A 93 -14.39 3.52 -16.44
C THR A 93 -13.28 3.95 -15.48
N VAL A 94 -13.02 3.14 -14.44
CA VAL A 94 -11.86 3.35 -13.55
C VAL A 94 -10.87 2.22 -13.76
N THR A 95 -9.60 2.57 -13.92
CA THR A 95 -8.50 1.62 -14.03
C THR A 95 -7.44 1.91 -12.96
N ASN A 96 -6.66 0.88 -12.62
CA ASN A 96 -5.54 0.97 -11.68
C ASN A 96 -4.33 0.20 -12.22
N THR A 97 -3.21 0.19 -11.49
CA THR A 97 -1.96 -0.46 -11.90
C THR A 97 -1.60 -1.63 -10.98
N PRO A 98 -2.35 -2.76 -11.04
CA PRO A 98 -2.02 -3.94 -10.23
C PRO A 98 -0.68 -4.57 -10.69
N ASP A 99 -0.06 -5.33 -9.78
CA ASP A 99 1.14 -6.16 -9.97
C ASP A 99 2.48 -5.42 -10.11
N VAL A 100 2.52 -4.23 -10.70
CA VAL A 100 3.76 -3.50 -11.04
C VAL A 100 4.65 -3.15 -9.84
N LEU A 101 4.11 -3.08 -8.62
CA LEU A 101 4.86 -2.73 -7.42
C LEU A 101 4.83 -3.83 -6.34
N THR A 102 4.31 -5.01 -6.65
CA THR A 102 4.14 -6.10 -5.67
C THR A 102 5.47 -6.46 -5.00
N ASP A 103 6.51 -6.71 -5.79
CA ASP A 103 7.83 -7.08 -5.29
C ASP A 103 8.51 -5.93 -4.55
N ALA A 104 8.49 -4.72 -5.11
CA ALA A 104 9.08 -3.55 -4.47
C ALA A 104 8.45 -3.24 -3.11
N THR A 105 7.12 -3.38 -2.98
CA THR A 105 6.43 -3.19 -1.70
C THR A 105 6.77 -4.31 -0.71
N ALA A 106 6.89 -5.56 -1.17
CA ALA A 106 7.30 -6.66 -0.32
C ALA A 106 8.74 -6.50 0.18
N ASP A 107 9.66 -5.95 -0.63
CA ASP A 107 11.03 -5.64 -0.23
C ASP A 107 11.04 -4.60 0.89
N ILE A 108 10.26 -3.52 0.76
CA ILE A 108 10.11 -2.50 1.80
C ILE A 108 9.51 -3.11 3.07
N GLN A 109 8.52 -4.00 2.97
CA GLN A 109 7.94 -4.64 4.15
C GLN A 109 8.98 -5.48 4.92
N ILE A 110 9.81 -6.23 4.23
CA ILE A 110 10.92 -6.98 4.86
C ILE A 110 11.94 -6.02 5.47
N LEU A 111 12.30 -4.94 4.76
CA LEU A 111 13.20 -3.91 5.28
C LEU A 111 12.66 -3.29 6.59
N LEU A 112 11.36 -2.98 6.66
CA LEU A 112 10.74 -2.42 7.86
C LEU A 112 10.80 -3.40 9.03
N LEU A 113 10.48 -4.68 8.81
CA LEU A 113 10.54 -5.71 9.86
C LEU A 113 11.98 -5.94 10.35
N LEU A 114 12.94 -6.04 9.45
CA LEU A 114 14.37 -6.15 9.79
C LEU A 114 14.88 -4.88 10.49
N GLY A 115 14.57 -3.72 9.92
CA GLY A 115 15.00 -2.43 10.47
C GLY A 115 14.53 -2.21 11.91
N ALA A 116 13.25 -2.48 12.17
CA ALA A 116 12.66 -2.37 13.51
C ALA A 116 13.26 -3.41 14.47
N SER A 117 13.30 -4.69 14.04
CA SER A 117 13.79 -5.77 14.91
C SER A 117 15.27 -5.69 15.23
N ARG A 118 16.07 -5.11 14.36
CA ARG A 118 17.53 -4.98 14.52
C ARG A 118 17.97 -3.57 14.93
N LYS A 119 17.03 -2.69 15.31
CA LYS A 119 17.30 -1.31 15.75
C LYS A 119 18.19 -0.55 14.76
N ALA A 120 17.89 -0.67 13.45
CA ALA A 120 18.71 -0.12 12.39
C ALA A 120 18.81 1.42 12.45
N TYR A 121 17.75 2.11 12.89
CA TYR A 121 17.73 3.54 13.06
C TYR A 121 18.67 4.00 14.19
N GLU A 122 18.57 3.37 15.35
CA GLU A 122 19.42 3.65 16.51
C GLU A 122 20.90 3.33 16.20
N GLY A 123 21.13 2.23 15.47
CA GLY A 123 22.47 1.85 15.01
C GLY A 123 23.08 2.88 14.07
N ARG A 124 22.27 3.42 13.14
CA ARG A 124 22.68 4.51 12.27
C ARG A 124 23.08 5.76 13.05
N ILE A 125 22.22 6.19 14.01
CA ILE A 125 22.53 7.36 14.85
C ILE A 125 23.82 7.14 15.61
N ALA A 126 24.00 5.98 16.24
CA ALA A 126 25.20 5.67 17.00
C ALA A 126 26.46 5.71 16.11
N ALA A 127 26.39 5.24 14.86
CA ALA A 127 27.49 5.30 13.91
C ALA A 127 27.80 6.75 13.47
N GLU A 128 26.78 7.54 13.11
CA GLU A 128 26.94 8.94 12.67
C GLU A 128 27.48 9.86 13.77
N THR A 129 27.05 9.64 15.01
CA THR A 129 27.47 10.43 16.17
C THR A 129 28.73 9.88 16.86
N GLN A 130 29.27 8.77 16.39
CA GLN A 130 30.39 8.05 17.01
C GLN A 130 30.18 7.78 18.53
N SER A 131 28.92 7.66 18.93
CA SER A 131 28.50 7.47 20.33
C SER A 131 28.43 6.01 20.76
N TRP A 132 28.84 5.05 19.91
CA TRP A 132 28.76 3.64 20.22
C TRP A 132 29.93 3.16 21.08
N LYS A 133 29.61 2.27 21.99
CA LYS A 133 30.61 1.53 22.78
C LYS A 133 30.19 0.07 22.80
N TRP A 134 31.11 -0.83 22.48
CA TRP A 134 30.80 -2.25 22.50
C TRP A 134 30.40 -2.71 23.91
N SER A 135 29.27 -3.39 24.01
CA SER A 135 28.80 -4.11 25.19
C SER A 135 27.88 -5.26 24.75
N TRP A 136 27.62 -6.22 25.61
CA TRP A 136 26.77 -7.38 25.34
C TRP A 136 25.32 -7.00 25.05
N ASP A 137 24.86 -5.89 25.55
CA ASP A 137 23.49 -5.37 25.42
C ASP A 137 23.34 -4.20 24.45
N PHE A 138 24.47 -3.74 23.85
CA PHE A 138 24.44 -2.63 22.91
C PHE A 138 23.59 -2.96 21.68
N LEU A 139 22.49 -2.23 21.53
CA LEU A 139 21.52 -2.40 20.45
C LEU A 139 21.03 -3.86 20.29
N LEU A 140 20.86 -4.56 21.40
CA LEU A 140 20.33 -5.91 21.39
C LEU A 140 18.94 -5.92 20.73
N GLY A 141 18.82 -6.60 19.58
CA GLY A 141 17.60 -6.69 18.80
C GLY A 141 17.03 -8.10 18.78
N LYS A 142 15.90 -8.26 18.07
CA LYS A 142 15.23 -9.54 17.88
C LYS A 142 15.66 -10.18 16.54
N GLN A 143 16.06 -11.45 16.57
CA GLN A 143 16.35 -12.20 15.36
C GLN A 143 15.03 -12.57 14.63
N MET A 144 15.03 -12.43 13.30
CA MET A 144 13.89 -12.77 12.46
C MET A 144 13.87 -14.27 12.06
N SER A 145 15.05 -14.87 11.89
CA SER A 145 15.16 -16.28 11.43
C SER A 145 14.51 -17.25 12.42
N ASN A 146 13.81 -18.25 11.87
CA ASN A 146 13.11 -19.31 12.59
C ASN A 146 11.97 -18.80 13.50
N LYS A 147 11.42 -17.63 13.20
CA LYS A 147 10.33 -17.00 13.93
C LYS A 147 9.01 -17.13 13.18
N LYS A 148 7.90 -16.82 13.86
CA LYS A 148 6.56 -16.82 13.27
C LYS A 148 6.21 -15.46 12.71
N LEU A 149 5.88 -15.42 11.41
CA LEU A 149 5.38 -14.22 10.74
C LEU A 149 3.87 -14.31 10.55
N GLY A 150 3.13 -13.45 11.23
CA GLY A 150 1.72 -13.20 10.93
C GLY A 150 1.57 -12.22 9.77
N ILE A 151 0.72 -12.56 8.81
CA ILE A 151 0.40 -11.70 7.65
C ILE A 151 -1.09 -11.36 7.69
N LEU A 152 -1.38 -10.12 7.98
CA LEU A 152 -2.73 -9.57 7.89
C LEU A 152 -2.97 -9.08 6.45
N GLY A 153 -3.68 -9.90 5.67
CA GLY A 153 -3.89 -9.66 4.25
C GLY A 153 -2.89 -10.39 3.34
N MET A 154 -3.10 -11.70 3.14
CA MET A 154 -2.30 -12.57 2.26
C MET A 154 -2.74 -12.44 0.78
N GLY A 155 -2.82 -11.19 0.27
CA GLY A 155 -3.01 -10.87 -1.14
C GLY A 155 -1.73 -11.03 -1.96
N ARG A 156 -1.60 -10.34 -3.11
CA ARG A 156 -0.39 -10.39 -3.94
C ARG A 156 0.86 -9.97 -3.15
N ILE A 157 0.80 -8.83 -2.47
CA ILE A 157 1.92 -8.31 -1.65
C ILE A 157 2.19 -9.24 -0.47
N GLY A 158 1.16 -9.67 0.27
CA GLY A 158 1.33 -10.58 1.41
C GLY A 158 2.01 -11.89 1.02
N ARG A 159 1.64 -12.49 -0.12
CA ARG A 159 2.33 -13.69 -0.64
C ARG A 159 3.77 -13.41 -1.06
N ALA A 160 4.05 -12.26 -1.64
CA ALA A 160 5.42 -11.86 -1.98
C ALA A 160 6.28 -11.63 -0.72
N VAL A 161 5.69 -11.10 0.37
CA VAL A 161 6.33 -11.01 1.70
C VAL A 161 6.58 -12.40 2.27
N ALA A 162 5.58 -13.30 2.23
CA ALA A 162 5.70 -14.69 2.69
C ALA A 162 6.85 -15.42 1.99
N LYS A 163 6.95 -15.29 0.66
CA LYS A 163 8.04 -15.87 -0.14
C LYS A 163 9.42 -15.41 0.35
N ARG A 164 9.59 -14.13 0.67
CA ARG A 164 10.84 -13.57 1.19
C ARG A 164 11.12 -14.03 2.62
N ALA A 165 10.10 -14.06 3.45
CA ALA A 165 10.21 -14.50 4.85
C ALA A 165 10.61 -15.98 4.98
N LYS A 166 10.23 -16.83 4.03
CA LYS A 166 10.68 -18.24 3.96
C LYS A 166 12.19 -18.36 3.82
N ALA A 167 12.88 -17.40 3.19
CA ALA A 167 14.34 -17.39 3.13
C ALA A 167 15.00 -17.17 4.51
N PHE A 168 14.26 -16.67 5.49
CA PHE A 168 14.65 -16.60 6.89
C PHE A 168 14.16 -17.81 7.71
N ASN A 169 13.68 -18.87 7.05
CA ASN A 169 13.07 -20.04 7.69
C ASN A 169 11.91 -19.67 8.63
N MET A 170 11.15 -18.62 8.31
CA MET A 170 9.99 -18.23 9.12
C MET A 170 8.80 -19.16 8.86
N GLU A 171 8.07 -19.50 9.94
CA GLU A 171 6.75 -20.12 9.84
C GLU A 171 5.72 -19.04 9.49
N ILE A 172 4.97 -19.25 8.41
CA ILE A 172 4.04 -18.25 7.88
C ILE A 172 2.62 -18.52 8.39
N HIS A 173 2.05 -17.54 9.07
CA HIS A 173 0.67 -17.51 9.49
C HIS A 173 -0.06 -16.37 8.78
N TYR A 174 -1.34 -16.53 8.45
CA TYR A 174 -2.07 -15.45 7.80
C TYR A 174 -3.55 -15.39 8.18
N HIS A 175 -4.13 -14.22 8.04
CA HIS A 175 -5.57 -13.98 8.08
C HIS A 175 -6.03 -13.22 6.86
N ASN A 176 -7.09 -13.72 6.24
CA ASN A 176 -7.88 -13.09 5.17
C ASN A 176 -9.37 -13.25 5.50
N ARG A 177 -10.21 -12.47 4.86
CA ARG A 177 -11.69 -12.67 4.90
C ARG A 177 -12.11 -14.09 4.47
N SER A 178 -11.36 -14.68 3.54
CA SER A 178 -11.55 -16.05 3.07
C SER A 178 -10.21 -16.77 3.03
N LYS A 179 -10.22 -18.05 3.35
CA LYS A 179 -9.05 -18.91 3.21
C LYS A 179 -8.63 -18.98 1.74
N LEU A 180 -7.32 -18.95 1.50
CA LEU A 180 -6.75 -19.14 0.15
C LEU A 180 -6.85 -20.60 -0.28
N THR A 181 -6.71 -20.84 -1.58
CA THR A 181 -6.48 -22.19 -2.12
C THR A 181 -5.10 -22.70 -1.74
N SER A 182 -4.90 -24.01 -1.68
CA SER A 182 -3.65 -24.63 -1.22
C SER A 182 -2.41 -24.20 -2.02
N ASP A 183 -2.57 -23.98 -3.32
CA ASP A 183 -1.52 -23.49 -4.21
C ASP A 183 -1.09 -22.04 -3.87
N LEU A 184 -2.02 -21.20 -3.42
CA LEU A 184 -1.74 -19.83 -3.01
C LEU A 184 -1.30 -19.72 -1.54
N GLU A 185 -1.68 -20.66 -0.69
CA GLU A 185 -1.20 -20.75 0.71
C GLU A 185 0.29 -21.09 0.76
N ASP A 186 0.77 -21.92 -0.14
CA ASP A 186 2.17 -22.35 -0.20
C ASP A 186 2.71 -22.76 1.19
N GLY A 187 1.93 -23.57 1.91
CA GLY A 187 2.26 -24.07 3.26
C GLY A 187 2.06 -23.07 4.40
N ALA A 188 1.45 -21.92 4.17
CA ALA A 188 1.11 -20.98 5.23
C ALA A 188 -0.13 -21.44 6.03
N ILE A 189 -0.16 -21.11 7.31
CA ILE A 189 -1.22 -21.50 8.25
C ILE A 189 -2.30 -20.43 8.29
N TYR A 190 -3.52 -20.80 7.90
CA TYR A 190 -4.68 -19.89 7.94
C TYR A 190 -5.24 -19.72 9.35
N HIS A 191 -5.53 -18.47 9.71
CA HIS A 191 -6.26 -18.10 10.92
C HIS A 191 -7.62 -17.51 10.57
N LYS A 192 -8.68 -18.06 11.15
CA LYS A 192 -10.06 -17.62 10.88
C LYS A 192 -10.36 -16.23 11.45
N ASP A 193 -9.66 -15.80 12.49
CA ASP A 193 -9.86 -14.54 13.18
C ASP A 193 -8.52 -13.85 13.51
N LEU A 194 -8.59 -12.55 13.77
CA LEU A 194 -7.42 -11.71 14.09
C LEU A 194 -6.74 -12.14 15.38
N LYS A 195 -7.52 -12.51 16.42
CA LYS A 195 -6.98 -12.85 17.72
C LYS A 195 -6.08 -14.07 17.64
N SER A 196 -6.49 -15.10 16.88
CA SER A 196 -5.67 -16.30 16.70
C SER A 196 -4.41 -16.01 15.87
N LEU A 197 -4.46 -15.16 14.84
CA LEU A 197 -3.29 -14.73 14.10
C LEU A 197 -2.32 -13.96 14.99
N PHE A 198 -2.82 -12.93 15.69
CA PHE A 198 -1.98 -12.04 16.49
C PHE A 198 -1.26 -12.77 17.62
N LYS A 199 -1.95 -13.67 18.32
CA LYS A 199 -1.35 -14.51 19.38
C LYS A 199 -0.20 -15.39 18.90
N GLN A 200 -0.18 -15.78 17.63
CA GLN A 200 0.89 -16.60 17.06
C GLN A 200 2.02 -15.76 16.43
N SER A 201 1.84 -14.44 16.29
CA SER A 201 2.76 -13.58 15.57
C SER A 201 3.90 -13.12 16.48
N GLU A 202 5.13 -13.49 16.15
CA GLU A 202 6.34 -12.87 16.70
C GLU A 202 6.77 -11.66 15.86
N PHE A 203 6.38 -11.67 14.59
CA PHE A 203 6.43 -10.57 13.63
C PHE A 203 5.06 -10.45 12.98
N LEU A 204 4.57 -9.24 12.77
CA LEU A 204 3.28 -8.99 12.13
C LEU A 204 3.48 -8.06 10.92
N SER A 205 3.04 -8.51 9.76
CA SER A 205 3.05 -7.75 8.51
C SER A 205 1.63 -7.37 8.11
N ILE A 206 1.36 -6.07 7.98
CA ILE A 206 0.05 -5.54 7.61
C ILE A 206 0.08 -5.23 6.11
N ASN A 207 -0.76 -5.94 5.32
CA ASN A 207 -0.82 -5.86 3.86
C ASN A 207 -2.27 -5.80 3.34
N CYS A 208 -3.26 -5.73 4.20
CA CYS A 208 -4.65 -5.63 3.79
C CYS A 208 -4.94 -4.25 3.18
N PRO A 209 -5.91 -4.12 2.26
CA PRO A 209 -6.33 -2.84 1.73
C PRO A 209 -7.06 -2.02 2.82
N ALA A 210 -6.98 -0.68 2.75
CA ALA A 210 -7.82 0.18 3.55
C ALA A 210 -9.24 0.18 2.97
N THR A 211 -10.19 -0.30 3.76
CA THR A 211 -11.63 -0.35 3.47
C THR A 211 -12.39 0.08 4.72
N PRO A 212 -13.69 0.35 4.65
CA PRO A 212 -14.48 0.63 5.87
C PRO A 212 -14.31 -0.44 6.96
N GLU A 213 -14.18 -1.72 6.58
CA GLU A 213 -14.05 -2.86 7.48
C GLU A 213 -12.63 -2.99 8.07
N THR A 214 -11.61 -2.44 7.42
CA THR A 214 -10.22 -2.49 7.88
C THR A 214 -9.73 -1.19 8.51
N THR A 215 -10.53 -0.12 8.41
CA THR A 215 -10.23 1.16 9.07
C THR A 215 -10.17 0.97 10.58
N LYS A 216 -9.03 1.37 11.18
CA LYS A 216 -8.72 1.21 12.61
C LYS A 216 -8.84 -0.26 13.10
N LEU A 217 -8.61 -1.21 12.21
CA LEU A 217 -8.61 -2.63 12.55
C LEU A 217 -7.48 -2.97 13.53
N VAL A 218 -6.31 -2.35 13.33
CA VAL A 218 -5.17 -2.44 14.26
C VAL A 218 -5.26 -1.30 15.25
N ASN A 219 -5.78 -1.59 16.43
CA ASN A 219 -6.07 -0.64 17.49
C ASN A 219 -5.61 -1.17 18.86
N LYS A 220 -5.83 -0.42 19.95
CA LYS A 220 -5.41 -0.80 21.28
C LYS A 220 -5.93 -2.19 21.72
N GLU A 221 -7.17 -2.52 21.36
CA GLU A 221 -7.76 -3.82 21.69
C GLU A 221 -7.08 -4.94 20.92
N THR A 222 -7.01 -4.82 19.58
CA THR A 222 -6.43 -5.87 18.75
C THR A 222 -4.91 -6.02 18.98
N LEU A 223 -4.20 -4.93 19.25
CA LEU A 223 -2.77 -4.97 19.63
C LEU A 223 -2.56 -5.70 20.98
N SER A 224 -3.53 -5.70 21.88
CA SER A 224 -3.42 -6.44 23.15
C SER A 224 -3.38 -7.97 22.98
N TYR A 225 -3.67 -8.48 21.81
CA TYR A 225 -3.54 -9.90 21.49
C TYR A 225 -2.10 -10.31 21.11
N LEU A 226 -1.24 -9.33 20.79
CA LEU A 226 0.18 -9.57 20.50
C LEU A 226 0.99 -9.75 21.79
N ASP A 227 2.10 -10.46 21.68
CA ASP A 227 3.16 -10.39 22.70
C ASP A 227 3.80 -9.01 22.68
N GLU A 228 4.24 -8.50 23.84
CA GLU A 228 4.86 -7.17 23.96
C GLU A 228 6.13 -7.00 23.13
N ASN A 229 6.80 -8.09 22.79
CA ASN A 229 8.01 -8.11 21.97
C ASN A 229 7.70 -8.35 20.48
N THR A 230 6.44 -8.33 20.06
CA THR A 230 6.08 -8.51 18.65
C THR A 230 6.53 -7.31 17.82
N VAL A 231 7.21 -7.57 16.72
CA VAL A 231 7.61 -6.55 15.75
C VAL A 231 6.53 -6.38 14.70
N VAL A 232 6.00 -5.16 14.56
CA VAL A 232 4.91 -4.86 13.63
C VAL A 232 5.42 -3.97 12.49
N GLY A 233 5.17 -4.36 11.25
CA GLY A 233 5.45 -3.56 10.05
C GLY A 233 4.16 -3.29 9.26
N ASN A 234 3.96 -2.05 8.82
CA ASN A 234 2.81 -1.66 8.01
C ASN A 234 3.28 -0.99 6.71
N ALA A 235 3.20 -1.70 5.59
CA ALA A 235 3.43 -1.17 4.24
C ALA A 235 2.10 -0.94 3.49
N ALA A 236 0.96 -1.02 4.16
CA ALA A 236 -0.36 -0.83 3.57
C ALA A 236 -0.81 0.64 3.69
N ARG A 237 -1.55 0.98 4.74
CA ARG A 237 -2.09 2.34 4.98
C ARG A 237 -2.07 2.66 6.47
N GLY A 238 -1.87 3.94 6.81
CA GLY A 238 -1.88 4.41 8.19
C GLY A 238 -3.25 4.34 8.86
N ASP A 239 -4.32 4.25 8.07
CA ASP A 239 -5.70 4.23 8.58
C ASP A 239 -6.15 2.82 9.04
N ILE A 240 -5.33 1.78 8.80
CA ILE A 240 -5.61 0.40 9.22
C ILE A 240 -5.23 0.22 10.68
#